data_e13ba8ed7d8db16cfbe9ba21818232c9
#
_entry.id   e13ba8ed7d8db16cfbe9ba21818232c9
#
_cell.length_a   1.000
_cell.length_b   1.000
_cell.length_c   1.000
_cell.angle_alpha   90.00
_cell.angle_beta   90.00
_cell.angle_gamma   90.00
#
_symmetry.space_group_name_H-M   'P 1'
#
loop_
_entity.id
_entity.type
_entity.pdbx_description
1 polymer ?
#
loop_
_entity_poly.entity_id
_entity_poly.type
_entity_poly.pdbx_seq_one_letter_code
_entity_poly.pdbx_strand_id
1 'polypeptide(L)'
;VAFIMVCEDDAAVRGVLKRALEHDGHTVSVAATADSLLRQLAPAPHLVVLDLGLPDADGRDVCLALRARGVDAPVLMLTALDGLHHKVGGFEAGADDYMTKPFDIPELLVRVRALLRRATVSPAPREVVLDPAKHVVTYDSVSMSLTPTEFRLLGRLIASQGDAVRRHALIAAGWPHGAQVNDNTLDSFVRRLRTKLGPLGVAERLATVRGVGYRWQ
;
A
#
# COMPACT_ATOMS: atom_id res chain seq x y z
N VAL A 1 -16.50 -16.81 -8.26
CA VAL A 1 -16.87 -15.39 -8.22
C VAL A 1 -16.07 -14.71 -7.10
N ALA A 2 -15.31 -13.67 -7.40
CA ALA A 2 -14.59 -12.87 -6.42
C ALA A 2 -15.13 -11.44 -6.43
N PHE A 3 -15.05 -10.74 -5.28
CA PHE A 3 -15.30 -9.31 -5.21
C PHE A 3 -13.98 -8.55 -5.43
N ILE A 4 -13.93 -7.74 -6.49
CA ILE A 4 -12.74 -6.99 -6.91
C ILE A 4 -13.03 -5.50 -6.82
N MET A 5 -12.12 -4.75 -6.23
CA MET A 5 -12.16 -3.29 -6.25
C MET A 5 -11.17 -2.74 -7.30
N VAL A 6 -11.63 -1.78 -8.09
CA VAL A 6 -10.80 -1.07 -9.07
C VAL A 6 -10.73 0.39 -8.68
N CYS A 7 -9.52 0.92 -8.48
CA CYS A 7 -9.27 2.34 -8.24
C CYS A 7 -8.43 2.91 -9.39
N GLU A 8 -9.06 3.74 -10.20
CA GLU A 8 -8.51 4.32 -11.44
C GLU A 8 -9.22 5.64 -11.69
N ASP A 9 -8.50 6.72 -11.91
CA ASP A 9 -9.10 8.05 -12.12
C ASP A 9 -9.64 8.25 -13.53
N ASP A 10 -8.99 7.66 -14.56
CA ASP A 10 -9.48 7.71 -15.92
C ASP A 10 -10.79 6.90 -16.07
N ALA A 11 -11.87 7.60 -16.40
CA ALA A 11 -13.20 6.99 -16.52
C ALA A 11 -13.28 5.94 -17.65
N ALA A 12 -12.52 6.11 -18.75
CA ALA A 12 -12.52 5.17 -19.87
C ALA A 12 -11.78 3.88 -19.47
N VAL A 13 -10.60 3.99 -18.90
CA VAL A 13 -9.81 2.87 -18.38
C VAL A 13 -10.58 2.13 -17.29
N ARG A 14 -11.12 2.85 -16.32
CA ARG A 14 -11.95 2.30 -15.24
C ARG A 14 -13.16 1.52 -15.77
N GLY A 15 -13.84 2.06 -16.81
CA GLY A 15 -14.96 1.39 -17.47
C GLY A 15 -14.55 0.13 -18.22
N VAL A 16 -13.39 0.11 -18.87
CA VAL A 16 -12.84 -1.07 -19.54
C VAL A 16 -12.50 -2.16 -18.53
N LEU A 17 -11.79 -1.81 -17.47
CA LEU A 17 -11.42 -2.73 -16.38
C LEU A 17 -12.66 -3.37 -15.75
N LYS A 18 -13.66 -2.56 -15.41
CA LYS A 18 -14.93 -3.04 -14.83
C LYS A 18 -15.58 -4.08 -15.73
N ARG A 19 -15.83 -3.73 -16.98
CA ARG A 19 -16.49 -4.66 -17.93
C ARG A 19 -15.70 -5.94 -18.15
N ALA A 20 -14.39 -5.86 -18.26
CA ALA A 20 -13.54 -7.04 -18.47
C ALA A 20 -13.59 -8.01 -17.27
N LEU A 21 -13.50 -7.49 -16.06
CA LEU A 21 -13.57 -8.29 -14.84
C LEU A 21 -14.97 -8.85 -14.57
N GLU A 22 -16.03 -8.09 -14.86
CA GLU A 22 -17.41 -8.58 -14.78
C GLU A 22 -17.68 -9.69 -15.81
N HIS A 23 -17.16 -9.55 -17.02
CA HIS A 23 -17.24 -10.59 -18.06
C HIS A 23 -16.47 -11.86 -17.68
N ASP A 24 -15.39 -11.74 -16.90
CA ASP A 24 -14.64 -12.87 -16.34
C ASP A 24 -15.35 -13.53 -15.10
N GLY A 25 -16.55 -13.06 -14.76
CA GLY A 25 -17.40 -13.65 -13.73
C GLY A 25 -17.17 -13.11 -12.33
N HIS A 26 -16.58 -11.94 -12.17
CA HIS A 26 -16.35 -11.30 -10.88
C HIS A 26 -17.40 -10.21 -10.57
N THR A 27 -17.59 -9.90 -9.29
CA THR A 27 -18.31 -8.71 -8.84
C THR A 27 -17.33 -7.56 -8.70
N VAL A 28 -17.63 -6.40 -9.31
CA VAL A 28 -16.66 -5.28 -9.37
C VAL A 28 -17.26 -4.01 -8.76
N SER A 29 -16.55 -3.43 -7.78
CA SER A 29 -16.76 -2.05 -7.33
C SER A 29 -15.66 -1.15 -7.90
N VAL A 30 -15.99 0.12 -8.17
CA VAL A 30 -15.05 1.06 -8.75
C VAL A 30 -14.95 2.32 -7.91
N ALA A 31 -13.74 2.89 -7.84
CA ALA A 31 -13.44 4.17 -7.23
C ALA A 31 -12.60 5.02 -8.18
N ALA A 32 -12.77 6.33 -8.15
CA ALA A 32 -11.97 7.27 -8.94
C ALA A 32 -10.85 7.92 -8.13
N THR A 33 -10.84 7.73 -6.80
CA THR A 33 -9.91 8.35 -5.86
C THR A 33 -9.56 7.37 -4.73
N ALA A 34 -8.43 7.59 -4.09
CA ALA A 34 -8.00 6.85 -2.91
C ALA A 34 -9.03 6.95 -1.76
N ASP A 35 -9.53 8.15 -1.49
CA ASP A 35 -10.54 8.38 -0.46
C ASP A 35 -11.81 7.57 -0.72
N SER A 36 -12.30 7.55 -1.98
CA SER A 36 -13.46 6.76 -2.37
C SER A 36 -13.22 5.25 -2.21
N LEU A 37 -12.04 4.74 -2.58
CA LEU A 37 -11.65 3.35 -2.37
C LEU A 37 -11.67 2.98 -0.88
N LEU A 38 -11.01 3.79 -0.04
CA LEU A 38 -10.83 3.51 1.37
C LEU A 38 -12.14 3.58 2.19
N ARG A 39 -13.18 4.25 1.68
CA ARG A 39 -14.53 4.24 2.27
C ARG A 39 -15.37 3.02 1.88
N GLN A 40 -15.01 2.33 0.81
CA GLN A 40 -15.79 1.22 0.26
C GLN A 40 -15.23 -0.18 0.62
N LEU A 41 -14.41 -0.30 1.65
CA LEU A 41 -13.75 -1.55 2.04
C LEU A 41 -14.67 -2.59 2.74
N ALA A 42 -15.97 -2.35 2.80
CA ALA A 42 -16.95 -3.28 3.33
C ALA A 42 -17.99 -3.64 2.25
N PRO A 43 -18.11 -4.91 1.83
CA PRO A 43 -17.33 -6.07 2.28
C PRO A 43 -15.86 -6.02 1.85
N ALA A 44 -15.00 -6.76 2.53
CA ALA A 44 -13.59 -6.82 2.21
C ALA A 44 -13.36 -7.37 0.78
N PRO A 45 -12.56 -6.71 -0.06
CA PRO A 45 -12.28 -7.20 -1.40
C PRO A 45 -11.41 -8.46 -1.37
N HIS A 46 -11.55 -9.28 -2.41
CA HIS A 46 -10.67 -10.43 -2.66
C HIS A 46 -9.43 -10.06 -3.48
N LEU A 47 -9.48 -8.91 -4.17
CA LEU A 47 -8.38 -8.33 -4.94
C LEU A 47 -8.64 -6.84 -5.17
N VAL A 48 -7.57 -6.06 -5.20
CA VAL A 48 -7.61 -4.64 -5.57
C VAL A 48 -6.77 -4.41 -6.83
N VAL A 49 -7.36 -3.79 -7.85
CA VAL A 49 -6.64 -3.22 -8.99
C VAL A 49 -6.48 -1.73 -8.71
N LEU A 50 -5.26 -1.25 -8.63
CA LEU A 50 -4.95 0.08 -8.11
C LEU A 50 -4.03 0.86 -9.06
N ASP A 51 -4.49 2.01 -9.53
CA ASP A 51 -3.61 2.92 -10.26
C ASP A 51 -2.59 3.59 -9.32
N LEU A 52 -1.37 3.73 -9.82
CA LEU A 52 -0.30 4.44 -9.12
C LEU A 52 -0.54 5.95 -9.09
N GLY A 53 -1.09 6.53 -10.18
CA GLY A 53 -1.23 7.96 -10.42
C GLY A 53 -2.59 8.52 -10.04
N LEU A 54 -3.12 8.27 -8.84
CA LEU A 54 -4.40 8.83 -8.41
C LEU A 54 -4.31 10.33 -8.12
N PRO A 55 -5.40 11.09 -8.32
CA PRO A 55 -5.38 12.55 -8.17
C PRO A 55 -5.22 13.03 -6.72
N ASP A 56 -5.55 12.19 -5.75
CA ASP A 56 -5.57 12.54 -4.31
C ASP A 56 -4.49 11.82 -3.49
N ALA A 57 -3.83 10.79 -4.02
CA ALA A 57 -2.75 10.08 -3.33
C ALA A 57 -1.89 9.25 -4.29
N ASP A 58 -0.64 8.99 -3.93
CA ASP A 58 0.20 7.99 -4.60
C ASP A 58 -0.35 6.58 -4.31
N GLY A 59 -0.56 5.75 -5.34
CA GLY A 59 -1.09 4.39 -5.19
C GLY A 59 -0.26 3.52 -4.24
N ARG A 60 1.04 3.77 -4.10
CA ARG A 60 1.90 3.09 -3.12
C ARG A 60 1.49 3.42 -1.68
N ASP A 61 1.19 4.67 -1.41
CA ASP A 61 0.72 5.12 -0.09
C ASP A 61 -0.68 4.57 0.21
N VAL A 62 -1.52 4.43 -0.82
CA VAL A 62 -2.84 3.76 -0.73
C VAL A 62 -2.67 2.28 -0.38
N CYS A 63 -1.73 1.58 -1.02
CA CYS A 63 -1.45 0.18 -0.73
C CYS A 63 -1.01 -0.01 0.74
N LEU A 64 -0.11 0.83 1.24
CA LEU A 64 0.28 0.84 2.65
C LEU A 64 -0.91 1.09 3.59
N ALA A 65 -1.81 2.02 3.22
CA ALA A 65 -3.02 2.31 4.01
C ALA A 65 -4.00 1.14 4.02
N LEU A 66 -4.15 0.40 2.91
CA LEU A 66 -4.93 -0.84 2.85
C LEU A 66 -4.37 -1.88 3.82
N ARG A 67 -3.06 -2.11 3.79
CA ARG A 67 -2.37 -3.05 4.70
C ARG A 67 -2.54 -2.65 6.17
N ALA A 68 -2.38 -1.37 6.49
CA ALA A 68 -2.58 -0.86 7.85
C ALA A 68 -4.02 -1.04 8.36
N ARG A 69 -5.02 -1.07 7.45
CA ARG A 69 -6.43 -1.37 7.78
C ARG A 69 -6.75 -2.87 7.81
N GLY A 70 -5.76 -3.74 7.68
CA GLY A 70 -5.98 -5.19 7.70
C GLY A 70 -6.54 -5.76 6.39
N VAL A 71 -6.49 -5.01 5.30
CA VAL A 71 -6.85 -5.53 3.98
C VAL A 71 -5.64 -6.29 3.43
N ASP A 72 -5.70 -7.61 3.47
CA ASP A 72 -4.64 -8.50 2.94
C ASP A 72 -4.95 -9.02 1.53
N ALA A 73 -6.03 -8.53 0.93
CA ALA A 73 -6.34 -8.81 -0.46
C ALA A 73 -5.14 -8.45 -1.36
N PRO A 74 -4.76 -9.31 -2.32
CA PRO A 74 -3.69 -8.99 -3.25
C PRO A 74 -3.99 -7.70 -4.01
N VAL A 75 -2.94 -6.92 -4.26
CA VAL A 75 -2.98 -5.67 -5.00
C VAL A 75 -2.23 -5.81 -6.32
N LEU A 76 -2.95 -5.67 -7.44
CA LEU A 76 -2.37 -5.47 -8.77
C LEU A 76 -2.24 -3.98 -9.03
N MET A 77 -1.03 -3.48 -9.10
CA MET A 77 -0.77 -2.05 -9.32
C MET A 77 -0.62 -1.76 -10.82
N LEU A 78 -1.36 -0.75 -11.29
CA LEU A 78 -1.22 -0.22 -12.65
C LEU A 78 -0.29 1.00 -12.65
N THR A 79 0.61 1.11 -13.62
CA THR A 79 1.57 2.22 -13.68
C THR A 79 1.79 2.68 -15.12
N ALA A 80 1.88 3.98 -15.33
CA ALA A 80 2.24 4.58 -16.62
C ALA A 80 3.75 4.59 -16.89
N LEU A 81 4.59 4.07 -15.98
CA LEU A 81 6.02 4.37 -15.98
C LEU A 81 6.89 3.20 -16.44
N ASP A 82 7.68 3.51 -17.46
CA ASP A 82 8.72 2.66 -18.06
C ASP A 82 10.01 2.67 -17.22
N GLY A 83 10.02 2.10 -16.02
CA GLY A 83 11.25 2.09 -15.23
C GLY A 83 11.37 0.98 -14.20
N LEU A 84 12.50 0.26 -14.21
CA LEU A 84 12.88 -0.72 -13.20
C LEU A 84 12.81 -0.15 -11.76
N HIS A 85 13.13 1.12 -11.57
CA HIS A 85 13.12 1.79 -10.26
C HIS A 85 11.72 1.89 -9.65
N HIS A 86 10.68 2.04 -10.48
CA HIS A 86 9.29 2.09 -9.99
C HIS A 86 8.75 0.71 -9.59
N LYS A 87 9.21 -0.36 -10.25
CA LYS A 87 8.81 -1.74 -9.90
C LYS A 87 9.38 -2.16 -8.53
N VAL A 88 10.64 -1.82 -8.24
CA VAL A 88 11.29 -2.16 -6.96
C VAL A 88 10.62 -1.43 -5.78
N GLY A 89 10.43 -0.11 -5.88
CA GLY A 89 9.76 0.68 -4.82
C GLY A 89 8.31 0.28 -4.57
N GLY A 90 7.65 -0.27 -5.57
CA GLY A 90 6.27 -0.69 -5.46
C GLY A 90 6.09 -2.05 -4.77
N PHE A 91 6.93 -3.06 -5.03
CA PHE A 91 6.90 -4.33 -4.28
C PHE A 91 7.17 -4.10 -2.79
N GLU A 92 8.02 -3.13 -2.45
CA GLU A 92 8.30 -2.74 -1.07
C GLU A 92 7.13 -2.00 -0.40
N ALA A 93 6.22 -1.40 -1.17
CA ALA A 93 4.97 -0.83 -0.67
C ALA A 93 3.89 -1.88 -0.39
N GLY A 94 4.15 -3.18 -0.64
CA GLY A 94 3.23 -4.28 -0.35
C GLY A 94 2.26 -4.62 -1.47
N ALA A 95 2.52 -4.17 -2.71
CA ALA A 95 1.81 -4.67 -3.89
C ALA A 95 2.29 -6.09 -4.25
N ASP A 96 1.39 -6.90 -4.80
CA ASP A 96 1.64 -8.32 -5.10
C ASP A 96 2.04 -8.54 -6.57
N ASP A 97 1.64 -7.64 -7.47
CA ASP A 97 2.04 -7.63 -8.89
C ASP A 97 1.91 -6.23 -9.49
N TYR A 98 2.57 -6.02 -10.65
CA TYR A 98 2.61 -4.76 -11.39
C TYR A 98 2.31 -4.97 -12.86
N MET A 99 1.57 -4.02 -13.45
CA MET A 99 1.31 -3.97 -14.88
C MET A 99 1.50 -2.54 -15.40
N THR A 100 2.24 -2.40 -16.50
CA THR A 100 2.46 -1.09 -17.13
C THR A 100 1.31 -0.73 -18.07
N LYS A 101 0.94 0.54 -18.10
CA LYS A 101 0.03 1.12 -19.11
C LYS A 101 0.85 1.52 -20.36
N PRO A 102 0.37 1.26 -21.59
CA PRO A 102 -0.86 0.53 -21.92
C PRO A 102 -0.73 -0.97 -21.68
N PHE A 103 -1.83 -1.62 -21.33
CA PHE A 103 -1.87 -3.06 -21.04
C PHE A 103 -2.95 -3.78 -21.87
N ASP A 104 -2.74 -5.06 -22.09
CA ASP A 104 -3.71 -5.94 -22.74
C ASP A 104 -4.67 -6.56 -21.71
N ILE A 105 -5.96 -6.56 -22.01
CA ILE A 105 -7.00 -7.15 -21.13
C ILE A 105 -6.76 -8.64 -20.87
N PRO A 106 -6.39 -9.49 -21.84
CA PRO A 106 -6.04 -10.89 -21.57
C PRO A 106 -4.91 -11.05 -20.56
N GLU A 107 -3.86 -10.22 -20.61
CA GLU A 107 -2.77 -10.23 -19.64
C GLU A 107 -3.27 -9.85 -18.23
N LEU A 108 -4.07 -8.79 -18.13
CA LEU A 108 -4.68 -8.38 -16.86
C LEU A 108 -5.46 -9.53 -16.22
N LEU A 109 -6.32 -10.20 -16.98
CA LEU A 109 -7.15 -11.29 -16.46
C LEU A 109 -6.30 -12.50 -16.00
N VAL A 110 -5.21 -12.83 -16.70
CA VAL A 110 -4.28 -13.89 -16.29
C VAL A 110 -3.64 -13.55 -14.94
N ARG A 111 -3.19 -12.30 -14.74
CA ARG A 111 -2.59 -11.83 -13.48
C ARG A 111 -3.61 -11.81 -12.35
N VAL A 112 -4.80 -11.29 -12.57
CA VAL A 112 -5.91 -11.29 -11.60
C VAL A 112 -6.22 -12.71 -11.12
N ARG A 113 -6.38 -13.67 -12.04
CA ARG A 113 -6.63 -15.08 -11.68
C ARG A 113 -5.46 -15.70 -10.89
N ALA A 114 -4.22 -15.34 -11.21
CA ALA A 114 -3.04 -15.82 -10.47
C ALA A 114 -3.01 -15.27 -9.04
N LEU A 115 -3.32 -13.99 -8.85
CA LEU A 115 -3.39 -13.35 -7.55
C LEU A 115 -4.52 -13.90 -6.68
N LEU A 116 -5.72 -14.07 -7.23
CA LEU A 116 -6.87 -14.62 -6.51
C LEU A 116 -6.62 -16.06 -5.98
N ARG A 117 -5.81 -16.87 -6.66
CA ARG A 117 -5.44 -18.20 -6.16
C ARG A 117 -4.55 -18.17 -4.91
N ARG A 118 -3.84 -17.07 -4.65
CA ARG A 118 -2.96 -16.90 -3.48
C ARG A 118 -3.70 -16.38 -2.24
N ALA A 119 -4.92 -15.85 -2.40
CA ALA A 119 -5.67 -15.16 -1.36
C ALA A 119 -6.55 -16.10 -0.53
N THR A 120 -5.98 -16.87 0.40
CA THR A 120 -6.78 -17.77 1.28
C THR A 120 -6.51 -17.65 2.78
N VAL A 121 -6.00 -16.53 3.30
CA VAL A 121 -5.93 -16.34 4.77
C VAL A 121 -6.11 -14.86 5.13
N SER A 122 -7.09 -14.54 5.96
CA SER A 122 -7.40 -13.20 6.47
C SER A 122 -6.89 -12.99 7.91
N PRO A 123 -6.17 -11.93 8.23
CA PRO A 123 -5.83 -11.57 9.62
C PRO A 123 -6.77 -10.52 10.24
N ALA A 124 -6.67 -10.40 11.57
CA ALA A 124 -7.52 -9.55 12.42
C ALA A 124 -7.35 -8.03 12.22
N PRO A 125 -8.34 -7.20 12.61
CA PRO A 125 -8.30 -5.75 12.42
C PRO A 125 -7.13 -5.11 13.17
N ARG A 126 -6.44 -4.21 12.49
CA ARG A 126 -5.27 -3.49 13.03
C ARG A 126 -5.71 -2.15 13.63
N GLU A 127 -5.09 -1.80 14.73
CA GLU A 127 -5.46 -0.64 15.55
C GLU A 127 -4.98 0.71 14.96
N VAL A 128 -3.97 0.69 14.09
CA VAL A 128 -3.39 1.89 13.47
C VAL A 128 -3.95 2.12 12.08
N VAL A 129 -4.49 3.31 11.85
CA VAL A 129 -5.06 3.72 10.55
C VAL A 129 -4.14 4.72 9.87
N LEU A 130 -3.81 4.48 8.61
CA LEU A 130 -3.04 5.38 7.76
C LEU A 130 -3.95 6.02 6.70
N ASP A 131 -3.91 7.36 6.60
CA ASP A 131 -4.57 8.15 5.56
C ASP A 131 -3.53 8.59 4.53
N PRO A 132 -3.53 8.01 3.30
CA PRO A 132 -2.50 8.29 2.30
C PRO A 132 -2.69 9.65 1.63
N ALA A 133 -3.92 10.20 1.56
CA ALA A 133 -4.18 11.49 0.96
C ALA A 133 -3.66 12.64 1.83
N LYS A 134 -3.70 12.46 3.15
CA LYS A 134 -3.27 13.47 4.12
C LYS A 134 -1.93 13.17 4.77
N HIS A 135 -1.35 12.00 4.51
CA HIS A 135 -0.20 11.46 5.24
C HIS A 135 -0.38 11.54 6.78
N VAL A 136 -1.53 11.05 7.26
CA VAL A 136 -1.89 11.07 8.68
C VAL A 136 -1.92 9.64 9.21
N VAL A 137 -1.37 9.45 10.40
CA VAL A 137 -1.57 8.25 11.22
C VAL A 137 -2.58 8.54 12.31
N THR A 138 -3.53 7.63 12.52
CA THR A 138 -4.54 7.71 13.58
C THR A 138 -4.50 6.46 14.44
N TYR A 139 -4.55 6.62 15.74
CA TYR A 139 -4.69 5.56 16.75
C TYR A 139 -5.60 6.07 17.88
N ASP A 140 -6.63 5.32 18.23
CA ASP A 140 -7.61 5.66 19.28
C ASP A 140 -8.11 7.11 19.21
N SER A 141 -8.51 7.57 18.02
CA SER A 141 -9.03 8.93 17.78
C SER A 141 -7.98 10.06 17.83
N VAL A 142 -6.72 9.77 18.16
CA VAL A 142 -5.62 10.73 18.08
C VAL A 142 -4.95 10.61 16.72
N SER A 143 -4.78 11.75 16.04
CA SER A 143 -4.19 11.80 14.70
C SER A 143 -2.90 12.61 14.70
N MET A 144 -1.92 12.16 13.90
CA MET A 144 -0.63 12.83 13.74
C MET A 144 -0.24 12.91 12.26
N SER A 145 0.15 14.11 11.82
CA SER A 145 0.66 14.31 10.46
C SER A 145 2.10 13.83 10.32
N LEU A 146 2.34 13.11 9.25
CA LEU A 146 3.66 12.59 8.85
C LEU A 146 4.14 13.27 7.57
N THR A 147 5.44 13.33 7.37
CA THR A 147 5.98 13.61 6.03
C THR A 147 5.76 12.38 5.13
N PRO A 148 5.78 12.52 3.79
CA PRO A 148 5.64 11.38 2.88
C PRO A 148 6.62 10.25 3.18
N THR A 149 7.88 10.57 3.49
CA THR A 149 8.90 9.58 3.87
C THR A 149 8.56 8.88 5.19
N GLU A 150 8.17 9.62 6.23
CA GLU A 150 7.77 9.04 7.53
C GLU A 150 6.54 8.14 7.38
N PHE A 151 5.57 8.55 6.55
CA PHE A 151 4.39 7.76 6.24
C PHE A 151 4.76 6.42 5.59
N ARG A 152 5.62 6.43 4.57
CA ARG A 152 6.09 5.21 3.88
C ARG A 152 6.88 4.29 4.80
N LEU A 153 7.77 4.84 5.61
CA LEU A 153 8.53 4.05 6.59
C LEU A 153 7.60 3.36 7.60
N LEU A 154 6.65 4.11 8.17
CA LEU A 154 5.69 3.56 9.12
C LEU A 154 4.78 2.52 8.46
N GLY A 155 4.25 2.82 7.29
CA GLY A 155 3.40 1.90 6.53
C GLY A 155 4.12 0.59 6.20
N ARG A 156 5.39 0.65 5.77
CA ARG A 156 6.20 -0.53 5.49
C ARG A 156 6.44 -1.39 6.74
N LEU A 157 6.65 -0.74 7.89
CA LEU A 157 6.83 -1.42 9.18
C LEU A 157 5.54 -2.09 9.65
N ILE A 158 4.39 -1.40 9.56
CA ILE A 158 3.09 -1.97 9.94
C ILE A 158 2.74 -3.16 9.01
N ALA A 159 2.97 -3.02 7.71
CA ALA A 159 2.69 -4.07 6.73
C ALA A 159 3.55 -5.34 6.92
N SER A 160 4.64 -5.27 7.67
CA SER A 160 5.48 -6.45 8.00
C SER A 160 4.91 -7.36 9.09
N GLN A 161 3.76 -7.01 9.69
CA GLN A 161 3.03 -7.83 10.67
C GLN A 161 3.89 -8.33 11.86
N GLY A 162 4.83 -7.51 12.32
CA GLY A 162 5.72 -7.86 13.43
C GLY A 162 7.10 -8.41 13.01
N ASP A 163 7.28 -8.72 11.74
CA ASP A 163 8.58 -9.13 11.22
C ASP A 163 9.58 -7.98 11.17
N ALA A 164 10.87 -8.31 11.30
CA ALA A 164 11.93 -7.32 11.19
C ALA A 164 12.14 -6.91 9.73
N VAL A 165 12.02 -5.62 9.44
CA VAL A 165 12.30 -5.04 8.13
C VAL A 165 13.76 -4.60 8.07
N ARG A 166 14.50 -5.12 7.09
CA ARG A 166 15.91 -4.77 6.88
C ARG A 166 16.08 -3.30 6.50
N ARG A 167 17.21 -2.70 6.89
CA ARG A 167 17.50 -1.28 6.65
C ARG A 167 17.38 -0.88 5.19
N HIS A 168 17.94 -1.65 4.25
CA HIS A 168 17.86 -1.36 2.83
C HIS A 168 16.41 -1.39 2.30
N ALA A 169 15.54 -2.29 2.80
CA ALA A 169 14.14 -2.34 2.43
C ALA A 169 13.35 -1.13 2.95
N LEU A 170 13.70 -0.60 4.13
CA LEU A 170 13.14 0.64 4.64
C LEU A 170 13.61 1.86 3.82
N ILE A 171 14.89 1.91 3.45
CA ILE A 171 15.42 2.98 2.61
C ILE A 171 14.70 3.00 1.26
N ALA A 172 14.57 1.86 0.61
CA ALA A 172 13.88 1.80 -0.68
C ALA A 172 12.39 2.18 -0.57
N ALA A 173 11.68 1.77 0.50
CA ALA A 173 10.29 2.17 0.74
C ALA A 173 10.16 3.68 1.02
N GLY A 174 11.04 4.25 1.83
CA GLY A 174 10.97 5.66 2.22
C GLY A 174 11.38 6.63 1.10
N TRP A 175 12.27 6.19 0.21
CA TRP A 175 12.84 7.01 -0.88
C TRP A 175 12.76 6.31 -2.24
N PRO A 176 11.55 6.06 -2.77
CA PRO A 176 11.31 5.23 -3.97
C PRO A 176 11.91 5.80 -5.27
N HIS A 177 12.34 7.06 -5.27
CA HIS A 177 12.92 7.72 -6.44
C HIS A 177 14.46 7.66 -6.49
N GLY A 178 15.09 6.73 -5.78
CA GLY A 178 16.52 6.45 -5.92
C GLY A 178 17.45 7.44 -5.23
N ALA A 179 16.99 8.17 -4.20
CA ALA A 179 17.88 9.01 -3.39
C ALA A 179 18.96 8.17 -2.71
N GLN A 180 20.21 8.59 -2.80
CA GLN A 180 21.28 7.98 -2.01
C GLN A 180 21.10 8.35 -0.53
N VAL A 181 20.59 7.41 0.24
CA VAL A 181 20.33 7.57 1.66
C VAL A 181 21.26 6.65 2.45
N ASN A 182 21.99 7.24 3.39
CA ASN A 182 22.84 6.48 4.31
C ASN A 182 22.05 6.02 5.55
N ASP A 183 22.62 5.08 6.29
CA ASP A 183 22.02 4.53 7.49
C ASP A 183 21.70 5.57 8.57
N ASN A 184 22.54 6.60 8.74
CA ASN A 184 22.32 7.67 9.70
C ASN A 184 21.06 8.50 9.38
N THR A 185 20.77 8.67 8.08
CA THR A 185 19.55 9.34 7.64
C THR A 185 18.31 8.52 8.03
N LEU A 186 18.31 7.20 7.78
CA LEU A 186 17.23 6.33 8.20
C LEU A 186 17.00 6.41 9.72
N ASP A 187 18.06 6.32 10.53
CA ASP A 187 17.97 6.39 11.98
C ASP A 187 17.37 7.72 12.47
N SER A 188 17.71 8.82 11.79
CA SER A 188 17.14 10.14 12.07
C SER A 188 15.63 10.19 11.79
N PHE A 189 15.17 9.55 10.72
CA PHE A 189 13.74 9.44 10.42
C PHE A 189 13.00 8.53 11.41
N VAL A 190 13.58 7.40 11.79
CA VAL A 190 13.01 6.50 12.81
C VAL A 190 12.90 7.21 14.15
N ARG A 191 13.91 7.99 14.55
CA ARG A 191 13.85 8.81 15.77
C ARG A 191 12.70 9.83 15.71
N ARG A 192 12.54 10.54 14.59
CA ARG A 192 11.42 11.50 14.40
C ARG A 192 10.07 10.79 14.43
N LEU A 193 9.94 9.62 13.80
CA LEU A 193 8.74 8.81 13.88
C LEU A 193 8.39 8.47 15.34
N ARG A 194 9.34 7.97 16.12
CA ARG A 194 9.10 7.68 17.55
C ARG A 194 8.60 8.91 18.31
N THR A 195 9.21 10.07 18.07
CA THR A 195 8.76 11.34 18.69
C THR A 195 7.31 11.66 18.30
N LYS A 196 6.92 11.50 17.03
CA LYS A 196 5.56 11.74 16.56
C LYS A 196 4.55 10.70 17.04
N LEU A 197 4.98 9.46 17.20
CA LEU A 197 4.14 8.35 17.70
C LEU A 197 3.96 8.38 19.25
N GLY A 198 4.78 9.16 19.96
CA GLY A 198 4.69 9.31 21.40
C GLY A 198 3.32 9.79 21.89
N PRO A 199 2.76 10.88 21.36
CA PRO A 199 1.42 11.35 21.73
C PRO A 199 0.28 10.37 21.44
N LEU A 200 0.48 9.43 20.49
CA LEU A 200 -0.46 8.36 20.20
C LEU A 200 -0.31 7.16 21.17
N GLY A 201 0.70 7.14 22.02
CA GLY A 201 0.96 6.02 22.93
C GLY A 201 1.52 4.76 22.29
N VAL A 202 1.97 4.83 21.03
CA VAL A 202 2.41 3.65 20.25
C VAL A 202 3.90 3.71 19.83
N ALA A 203 4.67 4.67 20.35
CA ALA A 203 6.09 4.83 20.02
C ALA A 203 6.92 3.57 20.30
N GLU A 204 6.62 2.85 21.38
CA GLU A 204 7.32 1.63 21.81
C GLU A 204 7.10 0.45 20.84
N ARG A 205 6.01 0.48 20.05
CA ARG A 205 5.78 -0.52 19.00
C ARG A 205 6.85 -0.48 17.91
N LEU A 206 7.52 0.67 17.71
CA LEU A 206 8.63 0.81 16.77
C LEU A 206 9.97 0.39 17.42
N ALA A 207 10.24 -0.91 17.39
CA ALA A 207 11.41 -1.51 18.01
C ALA A 207 12.62 -1.58 17.05
N THR A 208 13.84 -1.48 17.62
CA THR A 208 15.09 -1.71 16.89
C THR A 208 15.48 -3.19 16.99
N VAL A 209 15.78 -3.81 15.84
CA VAL A 209 16.34 -5.16 15.77
C VAL A 209 17.82 -5.05 15.42
N ARG A 210 18.71 -5.26 16.42
CA ARG A 210 20.14 -5.07 16.25
C ARG A 210 20.70 -5.90 15.09
N GLY A 211 21.52 -5.28 14.25
CA GLY A 211 22.14 -5.93 13.09
C GLY A 211 21.19 -6.22 11.91
N VAL A 212 19.89 -5.92 12.03
CA VAL A 212 18.89 -6.18 10.98
C VAL A 212 18.23 -4.87 10.51
N GLY A 213 17.56 -4.16 11.42
CA GLY A 213 16.78 -2.97 11.10
C GLY A 213 15.74 -2.65 12.17
N TYR A 214 14.48 -2.55 11.78
CA TYR A 214 13.39 -2.15 12.65
C TYR A 214 12.17 -3.06 12.47
N ARG A 215 11.28 -3.10 13.47
CA ARG A 215 9.99 -3.80 13.39
C ARG A 215 8.90 -3.00 14.09
N TRP A 216 7.67 -3.21 13.68
CA TRP A 216 6.46 -2.79 14.36
C TRP A 216 5.88 -3.95 15.15
N GLN A 217 5.57 -3.73 16.47
CA GLN A 217 5.01 -4.73 17.40
C GLN A 217 3.51 -4.52 17.61
#